data_b53019278fba2323f3273388c0a7d7cf
#
_entry.id   b53019278fba2323f3273388c0a7d7cf
#
_cell.length_a   1.000
_cell.length_b   1.000
_cell.length_c   1.000
_cell.angle_alpha   90.00
_cell.angle_beta   90.00
_cell.angle_gamma   90.00
#
_symmetry.space_group_name_H-M   'P 1'
#
loop_
_entity.id
_entity.type
_entity.pdbx_description
1 polymer ?
#
loop_
_entity_poly.entity_id
_entity_poly.type
_entity_poly.pdbx_seq_one_letter_code
_entity_poly.pdbx_strand_id
1 'polypeptide(L)'
;IEIILVNDGSTDSSMTICKKYEKKDSRIRIIDQLNQGLSMARNAGLKVASGKYICFVDSDDWVEKDYVSYGMNLIKKYKCEMACFGYYLCDGRYKKPMPRLNGQNVLGVCNRVEGQKLLARDVIIASHAWDKIFKKKLFDNIRFPANKVYEDVFIMHEVINNCSRIAYSSRPEYCYFERENSIARTYKNKNIIDFLDAELCRYYFYLENCK
;
A
#
# COMPACT_ATOMS: atom_id res chain seq x y z
N ILE A 1 -13.30 12.85 -2.31
CA ILE A 1 -12.33 12.05 -1.54
C ILE A 1 -12.20 12.60 -0.13
N GLU A 2 -11.82 11.75 0.81
CA GLU A 2 -11.40 12.04 2.17
C GLU A 2 -9.88 11.85 2.24
N ILE A 3 -9.16 12.72 2.94
CA ILE A 3 -7.71 12.64 3.13
C ILE A 3 -7.45 12.54 4.63
N ILE A 4 -6.90 11.42 5.08
CA ILE A 4 -6.60 11.17 6.49
C ILE A 4 -5.08 11.23 6.67
N LEU A 5 -4.60 12.27 7.36
CA LEU A 5 -3.21 12.43 7.73
C LEU A 5 -3.01 11.87 9.14
N VAL A 6 -2.20 10.83 9.27
CA VAL A 6 -1.90 10.22 10.57
C VAL A 6 -0.52 10.68 11.01
N ASN A 7 -0.47 11.49 12.05
CA ASN A 7 0.78 11.86 12.72
C ASN A 7 1.06 10.86 13.84
N ASP A 8 2.05 10.03 13.64
CA ASP A 8 2.45 8.98 14.57
C ASP A 8 3.60 9.44 15.47
N GLY A 9 3.35 10.54 16.21
CA GLY A 9 4.29 11.09 17.20
C GLY A 9 5.51 11.74 16.56
N SER A 10 5.39 12.46 15.43
CA SER A 10 6.48 13.20 14.83
C SER A 10 7.00 14.30 15.78
N THR A 11 8.31 14.46 15.84
CA THR A 11 9.00 15.45 16.68
C THR A 11 9.49 16.67 15.92
N ASP A 12 9.27 16.69 14.62
CA ASP A 12 9.64 17.76 13.70
C ASP A 12 8.46 18.68 13.35
N SER A 13 8.53 19.40 12.25
CA SER A 13 7.47 20.31 11.78
C SER A 13 6.28 19.63 11.11
N SER A 14 6.23 18.30 11.03
CA SER A 14 5.19 17.55 10.30
C SER A 14 3.78 17.91 10.76
N MET A 15 3.52 17.92 12.06
CA MET A 15 2.21 18.29 12.60
C MET A 15 1.81 19.73 12.23
N THR A 16 2.75 20.67 12.27
CA THR A 16 2.49 22.07 11.88
C THR A 16 2.09 22.15 10.40
N ILE A 17 2.75 21.38 9.55
CA ILE A 17 2.42 21.29 8.14
C ILE A 17 1.03 20.68 7.94
N CYS A 18 0.72 19.58 8.61
CA CYS A 18 -0.59 18.93 8.56
C CYS A 18 -1.72 19.92 8.91
N LYS A 19 -1.60 20.64 10.04
CA LYS A 19 -2.57 21.66 10.46
C LYS A 19 -2.72 22.81 9.47
N LYS A 20 -1.66 23.20 8.78
CA LYS A 20 -1.70 24.22 7.73
C LYS A 20 -2.55 23.77 6.54
N TYR A 21 -2.45 22.51 6.14
CA TYR A 21 -3.23 21.96 5.03
C TYR A 21 -4.68 21.66 5.42
N GLU A 22 -4.94 21.15 6.62
CA GLU A 22 -6.28 20.92 7.14
C GLU A 22 -7.13 22.22 7.11
N LYS A 23 -6.52 23.35 7.48
CA LYS A 23 -7.21 24.68 7.39
C LYS A 23 -7.53 25.11 5.97
N LYS A 24 -6.84 24.58 4.95
CA LYS A 24 -7.02 24.96 3.55
C LYS A 24 -7.98 24.06 2.78
N ASP A 25 -8.15 22.83 3.24
CA ASP A 25 -8.95 21.82 2.54
C ASP A 25 -9.78 21.03 3.53
N SER A 26 -11.09 21.21 3.52
CA SER A 26 -12.04 20.55 4.41
C SER A 26 -12.13 19.02 4.23
N ARG A 27 -11.51 18.46 3.20
CA ARG A 27 -11.40 17.01 3.00
C ARG A 27 -10.30 16.38 3.85
N ILE A 28 -9.41 17.18 4.41
CA ILE A 28 -8.29 16.74 5.25
C ILE A 28 -8.77 16.59 6.70
N ARG A 29 -8.44 15.44 7.27
CA ARG A 29 -8.64 15.12 8.68
C ARG A 29 -7.34 14.64 9.27
N ILE A 30 -6.97 15.14 10.43
CA ILE A 30 -5.74 14.75 11.14
C ILE A 30 -6.08 13.75 12.25
N ILE A 31 -5.27 12.70 12.38
CA ILE A 31 -5.17 11.85 13.56
C ILE A 31 -3.80 12.12 14.17
N ASP A 32 -3.78 12.49 15.45
CA ASP A 32 -2.56 12.71 16.23
C ASP A 32 -2.46 11.64 17.31
N GLN A 33 -1.39 10.85 17.29
CA GLN A 33 -1.19 9.76 18.24
C GLN A 33 0.27 9.69 18.69
N LEU A 34 0.51 9.03 19.82
CA LEU A 34 1.87 8.67 20.24
C LEU A 34 2.46 7.69 19.22
N ASN A 35 3.78 7.73 19.04
CA ASN A 35 4.47 6.86 18.10
C ASN A 35 4.25 5.38 18.44
N GLN A 36 3.62 4.66 17.52
CA GLN A 36 3.34 3.23 17.60
C GLN A 36 3.79 2.49 16.33
N GLY A 37 4.43 3.20 15.40
CA GLY A 37 4.95 2.68 14.14
C GLY A 37 3.94 2.63 13.00
N LEU A 38 4.46 2.36 11.79
CA LEU A 38 3.73 2.43 10.52
C LEU A 38 2.45 1.58 10.51
N SER A 39 2.52 0.36 11.04
CA SER A 39 1.35 -0.54 11.16
C SER A 39 0.19 0.12 11.89
N MET A 40 0.48 0.74 13.03
CA MET A 40 -0.56 1.35 13.87
C MET A 40 -1.06 2.66 13.27
N ALA A 41 -0.20 3.42 12.58
CA ALA A 41 -0.62 4.59 11.83
C ALA A 41 -1.61 4.20 10.70
N ARG A 42 -1.31 3.17 9.92
CA ARG A 42 -2.23 2.67 8.89
C ARG A 42 -3.54 2.13 9.49
N ASN A 43 -3.47 1.40 10.60
CA ASN A 43 -4.66 0.90 11.31
C ASN A 43 -5.53 2.04 11.86
N ALA A 44 -4.93 3.11 12.39
CA ALA A 44 -5.66 4.28 12.86
C ALA A 44 -6.41 4.97 11.70
N GLY A 45 -5.76 5.13 10.54
CA GLY A 45 -6.39 5.61 9.32
C GLY A 45 -7.56 4.72 8.87
N LEU A 46 -7.36 3.40 8.82
CA LEU A 46 -8.40 2.42 8.46
C LEU A 46 -9.63 2.50 9.37
N LYS A 47 -9.41 2.68 10.67
CA LYS A 47 -10.48 2.73 11.68
C LYS A 47 -11.45 3.89 11.44
N VAL A 48 -10.95 5.04 11.02
CA VAL A 48 -11.76 6.26 10.86
C VAL A 48 -12.19 6.52 9.42
N ALA A 49 -11.59 5.86 8.44
CA ALA A 49 -11.92 6.04 7.03
C ALA A 49 -13.40 5.73 6.78
N SER A 50 -14.13 6.66 6.15
CA SER A 50 -15.55 6.53 5.82
C SER A 50 -15.78 6.10 4.36
N GLY A 51 -14.76 6.24 3.51
CA GLY A 51 -14.83 5.94 2.08
C GLY A 51 -15.06 4.46 1.79
N LYS A 52 -15.79 4.19 0.70
CA LYS A 52 -16.00 2.83 0.18
C LYS A 52 -14.70 2.18 -0.34
N TYR A 53 -13.77 3.01 -0.78
CA TYR A 53 -12.46 2.61 -1.26
C TYR A 53 -11.39 3.34 -0.46
N ILE A 54 -10.23 2.72 -0.34
CA ILE A 54 -9.06 3.25 0.36
C ILE A 54 -7.81 3.08 -0.49
N CYS A 55 -6.86 3.96 -0.29
CA CYS A 55 -5.48 3.82 -0.72
C CYS A 55 -4.56 4.34 0.38
N PHE A 56 -3.35 3.85 0.41
CA PHE A 56 -2.30 4.30 1.31
C PHE A 56 -1.26 5.09 0.53
N VAL A 57 -0.73 6.14 1.14
CA VAL A 57 0.38 6.92 0.60
C VAL A 57 1.36 7.13 1.75
N ASP A 58 2.60 6.73 1.57
CA ASP A 58 3.64 6.93 2.56
C ASP A 58 4.10 8.39 2.54
N SER A 59 4.44 8.94 3.70
CA SER A 59 4.61 10.40 3.89
C SER A 59 5.83 10.99 3.19
N ASP A 60 6.74 10.16 2.72
CA ASP A 60 7.93 10.54 1.95
C ASP A 60 7.75 10.38 0.44
N ASP A 61 6.60 9.87 0.02
CA ASP A 61 6.27 9.57 -1.37
C ASP A 61 5.23 10.57 -1.94
N TRP A 62 4.92 10.44 -3.22
CA TRP A 62 3.84 11.17 -3.87
C TRP A 62 3.15 10.34 -4.96
N VAL A 63 1.98 10.79 -5.38
CA VAL A 63 1.19 10.11 -6.42
C VAL A 63 1.04 10.99 -7.65
N GLU A 64 0.82 10.36 -8.80
CA GLU A 64 0.47 11.08 -10.02
C GLU A 64 -0.93 11.71 -9.89
N LYS A 65 -1.19 12.76 -10.67
CA LYS A 65 -2.44 13.55 -10.56
C LYS A 65 -3.70 12.73 -10.79
N ASP A 66 -3.60 11.69 -11.59
CA ASP A 66 -4.72 10.82 -11.96
C ASP A 66 -4.72 9.45 -11.23
N TYR A 67 -3.85 9.26 -10.24
CA TYR A 67 -3.76 8.05 -9.42
C TYR A 67 -5.13 7.51 -8.98
N VAL A 68 -5.93 8.35 -8.32
CA VAL A 68 -7.26 7.94 -7.83
C VAL A 68 -8.23 7.71 -9.00
N SER A 69 -8.27 8.62 -9.96
CA SER A 69 -9.22 8.54 -11.08
C SER A 69 -8.92 7.34 -11.98
N TYR A 70 -7.65 7.08 -12.26
CA TYR A 70 -7.22 5.92 -13.05
C TYR A 70 -7.60 4.60 -12.36
N GLY A 71 -7.25 4.44 -11.10
CA GLY A 71 -7.56 3.22 -10.36
C GLY A 71 -9.05 2.99 -10.18
N MET A 72 -9.81 4.03 -9.91
CA MET A 72 -11.27 3.93 -9.83
C MET A 72 -11.90 3.57 -11.18
N ASN A 73 -11.30 4.03 -12.30
CA ASN A 73 -11.74 3.63 -13.65
C ASN A 73 -11.49 2.14 -13.89
N LEU A 74 -10.32 1.60 -13.48
CA LEU A 74 -10.05 0.15 -13.56
C LEU A 74 -11.06 -0.65 -12.71
N ILE A 75 -11.28 -0.24 -11.48
CA ILE A 75 -12.22 -0.91 -10.56
C ILE A 75 -13.64 -0.93 -11.15
N LYS A 76 -14.12 0.18 -11.66
CA LYS A 76 -15.46 0.29 -12.27
C LYS A 76 -15.57 -0.51 -13.56
N LYS A 77 -14.61 -0.33 -14.49
CA LYS A 77 -14.60 -0.99 -15.81
C LYS A 77 -14.60 -2.52 -15.67
N TYR A 78 -13.78 -3.05 -14.79
CA TYR A 78 -13.60 -4.49 -14.64
C TYR A 78 -14.40 -5.10 -13.47
N LYS A 79 -15.17 -4.29 -12.73
CA LYS A 79 -15.95 -4.69 -11.56
C LYS A 79 -15.10 -5.43 -10.51
N CYS A 80 -13.94 -4.84 -10.18
CA CYS A 80 -12.95 -5.40 -9.27
C CYS A 80 -13.11 -4.87 -7.85
N GLU A 81 -12.55 -5.57 -6.87
CA GLU A 81 -12.42 -5.10 -5.48
C GLU A 81 -11.09 -4.39 -5.22
N MET A 82 -10.08 -4.65 -6.05
CA MET A 82 -8.76 -4.08 -5.92
C MET A 82 -8.19 -3.72 -7.29
N ALA A 83 -7.43 -2.63 -7.37
CA ALA A 83 -6.62 -2.27 -8.53
C ALA A 83 -5.17 -2.01 -8.08
N CYS A 84 -4.20 -2.60 -8.79
CA CYS A 84 -2.76 -2.44 -8.58
C CYS A 84 -2.13 -1.69 -9.74
N PHE A 85 -1.09 -0.89 -9.45
CA PHE A 85 -0.41 -0.09 -10.46
C PHE A 85 1.09 -0.33 -10.46
N GLY A 86 1.74 0.14 -11.52
CA GLY A 86 3.17 0.37 -11.50
C GLY A 86 3.55 1.59 -10.67
N TYR A 87 4.84 1.76 -10.47
CA TYR A 87 5.40 2.91 -9.77
C TYR A 87 6.71 3.36 -10.41
N TYR A 88 7.09 4.60 -10.10
CA TYR A 88 8.41 5.13 -10.38
C TYR A 88 9.31 4.99 -9.16
N LEU A 89 10.57 4.66 -9.39
CA LEU A 89 11.64 4.92 -8.44
C LEU A 89 12.12 6.35 -8.64
N CYS A 90 12.13 7.14 -7.59
CA CYS A 90 12.46 8.56 -7.63
C CYS A 90 13.58 8.87 -6.64
N ASP A 91 14.57 9.65 -7.09
CA ASP A 91 15.69 10.12 -6.23
C ASP A 91 15.67 11.64 -6.02
N GLY A 92 14.56 12.29 -6.40
CA GLY A 92 14.40 13.75 -6.39
C GLY A 92 14.83 14.44 -7.69
N ARG A 93 15.57 13.77 -8.58
CA ARG A 93 16.02 14.28 -9.88
C ARG A 93 15.46 13.50 -11.05
N TYR A 94 15.39 12.19 -10.91
CA TYR A 94 14.95 11.28 -11.97
C TYR A 94 13.76 10.43 -11.51
N LYS A 95 12.89 10.13 -12.46
CA LYS A 95 11.82 9.15 -12.33
C LYS A 95 12.14 7.97 -13.23
N LYS A 96 12.29 6.77 -12.68
CA LYS A 96 12.45 5.54 -13.45
C LYS A 96 11.22 4.67 -13.24
N PRO A 97 10.57 4.17 -14.31
CA PRO A 97 9.49 3.22 -14.15
C PRO A 97 10.02 1.95 -13.47
N MET A 98 9.14 1.25 -12.78
CA MET A 98 9.41 0.01 -12.06
C MET A 98 10.28 -0.96 -12.89
N PRO A 99 11.47 -1.34 -12.41
CA PRO A 99 12.43 -2.12 -13.20
C PRO A 99 11.97 -3.55 -13.53
N ARG A 100 11.05 -4.12 -12.71
CA ARG A 100 10.59 -5.51 -12.83
C ARG A 100 9.79 -5.82 -14.11
N LEU A 101 9.27 -4.81 -14.79
CA LEU A 101 8.46 -4.98 -16.00
C LEU A 101 9.19 -4.63 -17.29
N ASN A 102 10.46 -4.29 -17.26
CA ASN A 102 11.30 -3.97 -18.42
C ASN A 102 10.61 -3.07 -19.47
N GLY A 103 9.82 -2.08 -19.00
CA GLY A 103 9.09 -1.15 -19.86
C GLY A 103 7.87 -1.74 -20.60
N GLN A 104 7.46 -2.97 -20.30
CA GLN A 104 6.29 -3.57 -20.91
C GLN A 104 5.00 -2.95 -20.38
N ASN A 105 4.12 -2.57 -21.29
CA ASN A 105 2.76 -2.13 -20.95
C ASN A 105 1.87 -3.36 -20.70
N VAL A 106 1.57 -3.61 -19.44
CA VAL A 106 0.70 -4.71 -19.01
C VAL A 106 -0.58 -4.12 -18.40
N LEU A 107 -1.70 -4.64 -18.84
CA LEU A 107 -3.01 -4.39 -18.24
C LEU A 107 -3.80 -5.69 -18.23
N GLY A 108 -4.24 -6.12 -17.06
CA GLY A 108 -4.97 -7.37 -16.95
C GLY A 108 -5.94 -7.39 -15.77
N VAL A 109 -6.70 -8.47 -15.74
CA VAL A 109 -7.62 -8.79 -14.65
C VAL A 109 -7.42 -10.24 -14.29
N CYS A 110 -7.35 -10.54 -13.02
CA CYS A 110 -7.23 -11.90 -12.51
C CYS A 110 -8.25 -12.18 -11.42
N ASN A 111 -8.47 -13.46 -11.17
CA ASN A 111 -9.22 -13.94 -10.02
C ASN A 111 -8.29 -14.05 -8.79
N ARG A 112 -8.86 -14.46 -7.66
CA ARG A 112 -8.14 -14.65 -6.39
C ARG A 112 -6.91 -15.57 -6.53
N VAL A 113 -7.08 -16.74 -7.18
CA VAL A 113 -6.01 -17.74 -7.29
C VAL A 113 -4.85 -17.23 -8.13
N GLU A 114 -5.15 -16.62 -9.26
CA GLU A 114 -4.14 -15.98 -10.11
C GLU A 114 -3.47 -14.79 -9.40
N GLY A 115 -4.24 -14.01 -8.65
CA GLY A 115 -3.72 -12.91 -7.82
C GLY A 115 -2.71 -13.39 -6.79
N GLN A 116 -2.97 -14.52 -6.11
CA GLN A 116 -2.01 -15.17 -5.19
C GLN A 116 -0.74 -15.62 -5.91
N LYS A 117 -0.86 -16.21 -7.10
CA LYS A 117 0.31 -16.61 -7.91
C LYS A 117 1.15 -15.39 -8.35
N LEU A 118 0.51 -14.28 -8.69
CA LEU A 118 1.19 -13.03 -9.06
C LEU A 118 1.87 -12.39 -7.84
N LEU A 119 1.21 -12.42 -6.66
CA LEU A 119 1.80 -11.98 -5.41
C LEU A 119 3.04 -12.81 -5.03
N ALA A 120 2.97 -14.12 -5.14
CA ALA A 120 4.09 -15.02 -4.84
C ALA A 120 5.31 -14.78 -5.76
N ARG A 121 5.09 -14.29 -6.98
CA ARG A 121 6.17 -13.88 -7.91
C ARG A 121 6.70 -12.49 -7.64
N ASP A 122 5.97 -11.69 -6.86
CA ASP A 122 6.30 -10.30 -6.50
C ASP A 122 6.68 -9.44 -7.72
N VAL A 123 5.92 -9.54 -8.82
CA VAL A 123 6.21 -8.80 -10.08
C VAL A 123 5.24 -7.66 -10.30
N ILE A 124 4.00 -7.94 -10.75
CA ILE A 124 2.99 -6.92 -11.06
C ILE A 124 2.03 -6.68 -9.89
N ILE A 125 1.79 -7.71 -9.07
CA ILE A 125 1.09 -7.61 -7.80
C ILE A 125 2.12 -7.92 -6.72
N ALA A 126 2.56 -6.91 -6.02
CA ALA A 126 3.52 -7.00 -4.93
C ALA A 126 2.81 -6.80 -3.57
N SER A 127 3.53 -7.02 -2.47
CA SER A 127 2.96 -6.86 -1.13
C SER A 127 2.72 -5.40 -0.73
N HIS A 128 3.30 -4.43 -1.43
CA HIS A 128 3.17 -3.01 -1.09
C HIS A 128 1.72 -2.58 -0.89
N ALA A 129 1.45 -1.80 0.15
CA ALA A 129 0.12 -1.25 0.40
C ALA A 129 -0.18 0.01 -0.44
N TRP A 130 0.85 0.73 -0.87
CA TRP A 130 0.75 2.08 -1.43
C TRP A 130 0.51 2.14 -2.95
N ASP A 131 0.78 1.10 -3.72
CA ASP A 131 0.57 1.06 -5.18
C ASP A 131 -0.81 0.51 -5.57
N LYS A 132 -1.81 0.68 -4.70
CA LYS A 132 -3.11 0.02 -4.86
C LYS A 132 -4.27 0.89 -4.40
N ILE A 133 -5.43 0.65 -5.00
CA ILE A 133 -6.73 1.06 -4.47
C ILE A 133 -7.52 -0.20 -4.09
N PHE A 134 -8.07 -0.19 -2.89
CA PHE A 134 -8.80 -1.30 -2.31
C PHE A 134 -10.24 -0.93 -2.02
N LYS A 135 -11.16 -1.86 -2.17
CA LYS A 135 -12.47 -1.75 -1.54
C LYS A 135 -12.29 -1.91 -0.03
N LYS A 136 -12.74 -0.94 0.76
CA LYS A 136 -12.50 -0.90 2.22
C LYS A 136 -12.87 -2.20 2.93
N LYS A 137 -13.98 -2.85 2.52
CA LYS A 137 -14.44 -4.11 3.11
C LYS A 137 -13.42 -5.25 3.09
N LEU A 138 -12.39 -5.17 2.24
CA LEU A 138 -11.32 -6.17 2.21
C LEU A 138 -10.52 -6.22 3.52
N PHE A 139 -10.59 -5.13 4.31
CA PHE A 139 -9.91 -4.99 5.60
C PHE A 139 -10.83 -5.15 6.82
N ASP A 140 -12.07 -5.65 6.67
CA ASP A 140 -13.01 -5.74 7.80
C ASP A 140 -12.41 -6.51 8.98
N ASN A 141 -11.75 -7.64 8.71
CA ASN A 141 -11.11 -8.50 9.72
C ASN A 141 -9.57 -8.54 9.61
N ILE A 142 -8.96 -7.68 8.78
CA ILE A 142 -7.51 -7.65 8.56
C ILE A 142 -6.94 -6.37 9.14
N ARG A 143 -5.83 -6.49 9.87
CA ARG A 143 -5.07 -5.35 10.42
C ARG A 143 -3.58 -5.57 10.21
N PHE A 144 -2.87 -4.48 9.99
CA PHE A 144 -1.42 -4.48 9.97
C PHE A 144 -0.90 -4.90 11.36
N PRO A 145 0.05 -5.85 11.45
CA PRO A 145 0.55 -6.34 12.74
C PRO A 145 1.35 -5.27 13.46
N ALA A 146 1.11 -5.11 14.76
CA ALA A 146 1.85 -4.15 15.59
C ALA A 146 3.32 -4.56 15.73
N ASN A 147 4.21 -3.55 15.83
CA ASN A 147 5.65 -3.74 16.08
C ASN A 147 6.40 -4.60 15.06
N LYS A 148 5.87 -4.73 13.85
CA LYS A 148 6.51 -5.42 12.72
C LYS A 148 6.92 -4.42 11.66
N VAL A 149 8.05 -4.68 10.99
CA VAL A 149 8.39 -4.11 9.68
C VAL A 149 7.98 -5.11 8.60
N TYR A 150 7.84 -4.66 7.34
CA TYR A 150 7.22 -5.45 6.26
C TYR A 150 5.78 -5.87 6.60
N GLU A 151 5.06 -5.00 7.26
CA GLU A 151 3.70 -5.23 7.78
C GLU A 151 2.68 -5.52 6.66
N ASP A 152 2.94 -5.05 5.47
CA ASP A 152 2.16 -5.30 4.26
C ASP A 152 2.36 -6.74 3.73
N VAL A 153 3.57 -7.30 3.84
CA VAL A 153 3.85 -8.70 3.49
C VAL A 153 3.04 -9.65 4.35
N PHE A 154 2.85 -9.31 5.65
CA PHE A 154 2.05 -10.11 6.58
C PHE A 154 0.59 -10.25 6.19
N ILE A 155 0.01 -9.27 5.49
CA ILE A 155 -1.45 -9.24 5.30
C ILE A 155 -1.91 -9.28 3.84
N MET A 156 -1.04 -8.99 2.87
CA MET A 156 -1.50 -8.82 1.50
C MET A 156 -2.10 -10.09 0.89
N HIS A 157 -1.62 -11.26 1.27
CA HIS A 157 -2.19 -12.54 0.85
C HIS A 157 -3.63 -12.73 1.37
N GLU A 158 -3.94 -12.29 2.60
CA GLU A 158 -5.30 -12.31 3.14
C GLU A 158 -6.20 -11.31 2.42
N VAL A 159 -5.71 -10.10 2.15
CA VAL A 159 -6.44 -9.08 1.40
C VAL A 159 -6.79 -9.58 0.00
N ILE A 160 -5.84 -10.20 -0.70
CA ILE A 160 -6.07 -10.81 -2.01
C ILE A 160 -7.07 -11.96 -1.92
N ASN A 161 -7.01 -12.76 -0.85
CA ASN A 161 -7.93 -13.86 -0.64
C ASN A 161 -9.40 -13.41 -0.52
N ASN A 162 -9.62 -12.19 -0.03
CA ASN A 162 -10.94 -11.56 0.04
C ASN A 162 -11.42 -10.97 -1.30
N CYS A 163 -10.58 -10.96 -2.35
CA CYS A 163 -10.94 -10.45 -3.66
C CYS A 163 -11.55 -11.55 -4.54
N SER A 164 -12.62 -11.24 -5.25
CA SER A 164 -13.10 -12.07 -6.36
C SER A 164 -12.37 -11.74 -7.65
N ARG A 165 -12.09 -10.43 -7.87
CA ARG A 165 -11.42 -9.92 -9.07
C ARG A 165 -10.47 -8.78 -8.72
N ILE A 166 -9.32 -8.78 -9.39
CA ILE A 166 -8.25 -7.82 -9.20
C ILE A 166 -7.87 -7.28 -10.57
N ALA A 167 -7.84 -5.97 -10.74
CA ALA A 167 -7.24 -5.33 -11.90
C ALA A 167 -5.78 -5.00 -11.62
N TYR A 168 -4.91 -5.14 -12.59
CA TYR A 168 -3.51 -4.74 -12.47
C TYR A 168 -3.01 -4.05 -13.74
N SER A 169 -2.14 -3.09 -13.57
CA SER A 169 -1.57 -2.29 -14.65
C SER A 169 -0.11 -1.99 -14.35
N SER A 170 0.74 -2.02 -15.39
CA SER A 170 2.12 -1.55 -15.28
C SER A 170 2.25 -0.04 -15.37
N ARG A 171 1.16 0.70 -15.66
CA ARG A 171 1.19 2.15 -15.71
C ARG A 171 1.61 2.70 -14.36
N PRO A 172 2.72 3.48 -14.29
CA PRO A 172 3.19 4.00 -13.01
C PRO A 172 2.31 5.17 -12.57
N GLU A 173 1.73 5.04 -11.39
CA GLU A 173 0.85 6.04 -10.78
C GLU A 173 1.36 6.53 -9.42
N TYR A 174 2.36 5.86 -8.87
CA TYR A 174 2.97 6.14 -7.58
C TYR A 174 4.44 6.50 -7.77
N CYS A 175 4.98 7.41 -6.97
CA CYS A 175 6.38 7.80 -6.98
C CYS A 175 7.00 7.41 -5.63
N TYR A 176 7.71 6.30 -5.61
CA TYR A 176 8.47 5.83 -4.46
C TYR A 176 9.80 6.57 -4.37
N PHE A 177 10.00 7.31 -3.27
CA PHE A 177 11.20 8.10 -3.05
C PHE A 177 12.29 7.27 -2.36
N GLU A 178 13.39 7.04 -3.06
CA GLU A 178 14.51 6.29 -2.51
C GLU A 178 15.36 7.14 -1.57
N ARG A 179 15.39 6.77 -0.29
CA ARG A 179 16.25 7.38 0.74
C ARG A 179 17.34 6.41 1.19
N GLU A 180 18.53 6.93 1.49
CA GLU A 180 19.65 6.12 1.99
C GLU A 180 19.32 5.38 3.29
N ASN A 181 18.50 5.98 4.17
CA ASN A 181 18.12 5.45 5.48
C ASN A 181 16.72 4.83 5.51
N SER A 182 16.18 4.35 4.36
CA SER A 182 14.88 3.69 4.34
C SER A 182 14.90 2.37 5.11
N ILE A 183 13.77 1.97 5.68
CA ILE A 183 13.60 0.68 6.40
C ILE A 183 14.01 -0.48 5.50
N ALA A 184 13.65 -0.44 4.23
CA ALA A 184 13.96 -1.48 3.24
C ALA A 184 15.46 -1.63 2.95
N ARG A 185 16.28 -0.60 3.22
CA ARG A 185 17.74 -0.63 3.03
C ARG A 185 18.51 -0.87 4.34
N THR A 186 17.82 -0.95 5.47
CA THR A 186 18.46 -1.11 6.78
C THR A 186 18.50 -2.59 7.17
N TYR A 187 19.66 -3.20 7.03
CA TYR A 187 19.93 -4.61 7.42
C TYR A 187 20.10 -4.75 8.94
N LYS A 188 19.03 -4.56 9.71
CA LYS A 188 19.01 -4.89 11.14
C LYS A 188 18.50 -6.32 11.31
N ASN A 189 19.05 -7.07 12.28
CA ASN A 189 18.60 -8.45 12.57
C ASN A 189 17.07 -8.54 12.74
N LYS A 190 16.46 -7.56 13.42
CA LYS A 190 15.01 -7.50 13.58
C LYS A 190 14.27 -7.45 12.24
N ASN A 191 14.74 -6.64 11.28
CA ASN A 191 14.09 -6.50 9.98
C ASN A 191 14.12 -7.81 9.19
N ILE A 192 15.25 -8.54 9.29
CA ILE A 192 15.40 -9.86 8.64
C ILE A 192 14.43 -10.88 9.26
N ILE A 193 14.34 -10.90 10.59
CA ILE A 193 13.44 -11.81 11.32
C ILE A 193 11.98 -11.48 10.97
N ASP A 194 11.58 -10.21 11.00
CA ASP A 194 10.21 -9.80 10.67
C ASP A 194 9.85 -10.14 9.21
N PHE A 195 10.79 -10.01 8.27
CA PHE A 195 10.57 -10.42 6.87
C PHE A 195 10.38 -11.93 6.75
N LEU A 196 11.24 -12.73 7.41
CA LEU A 196 11.11 -14.19 7.41
C LEU A 196 9.80 -14.64 8.06
N ASP A 197 9.40 -14.02 9.17
CA ASP A 197 8.11 -14.28 9.82
C ASP A 197 6.93 -13.99 8.87
N ALA A 198 7.00 -12.89 8.13
CA ALA A 198 5.97 -12.51 7.16
C ALA A 198 5.86 -13.52 6.01
N GLU A 199 7.01 -13.97 5.49
CA GLU A 199 7.05 -14.97 4.42
C GLU A 199 6.56 -16.35 4.92
N LEU A 200 6.90 -16.74 6.15
CA LEU A 200 6.39 -17.96 6.78
C LEU A 200 4.87 -17.88 7.00
N CYS A 201 4.36 -16.74 7.46
CA CYS A 201 2.93 -16.50 7.60
C CYS A 201 2.20 -16.72 6.26
N ARG A 202 2.73 -16.13 5.19
CA ARG A 202 2.20 -16.30 3.82
C ARG A 202 2.31 -17.75 3.33
N TYR A 203 3.42 -18.42 3.60
CA TYR A 203 3.61 -19.82 3.23
C TYR A 203 2.58 -20.75 3.89
N TYR A 204 2.36 -20.63 5.20
CA TYR A 204 1.36 -21.43 5.90
C TYR A 204 -0.05 -21.12 5.41
N PHE A 205 -0.35 -19.86 5.16
CA PHE A 205 -1.61 -19.48 4.54
C PHE A 205 -1.85 -20.20 3.20
N TYR A 206 -0.82 -20.31 2.34
CA TYR A 206 -0.95 -21.01 1.07
C TYR A 206 -1.15 -22.52 1.25
N LEU A 207 -0.49 -23.16 2.20
CA LEU A 207 -0.70 -24.57 2.51
C LEU A 207 -2.16 -24.88 2.92
N GLU A 208 -2.80 -23.96 3.62
CA GLU A 208 -4.15 -24.14 4.11
C GLU A 208 -5.23 -23.77 3.07
N ASN A 209 -4.97 -22.74 2.26
CA ASN A 209 -6.00 -22.08 1.45
C ASN A 209 -5.84 -22.23 -0.08
N CYS A 210 -4.71 -22.75 -0.58
CA CYS A 210 -4.39 -22.83 -2.00
C CYS A 210 -4.11 -24.28 -2.44
N LYS A 211 -4.96 -25.23 -2.02
CA LYS A 211 -4.92 -26.64 -2.49
C LYS A 211 -5.55 -26.79 -3.86
#